data_7f1a9af6ced502500879a8fac1b2eb39
#
_entry.id   7f1a9af6ced502500879a8fac1b2eb39
#
_cell.length_a   1.000
_cell.length_b   1.000
_cell.length_c   1.000
_cell.angle_alpha   90.00
_cell.angle_beta   90.00
_cell.angle_gamma   90.00
#
_symmetry.space_group_name_H-M   'P 1'
#
loop_
_entity.id
_entity.type
_entity.pdbx_description
1 polymer ?
#
loop_
_entity_poly.entity_id
_entity_poly.type
_entity_poly.pdbx_seq_one_letter_code
_entity_poly.pdbx_strand_id
1 'polypeptide(L)'
;MKKDYHKTLGVSKSASKSMIKSAYRKLALKYHPDRNKTKEAHAIFVSVNEAYAYLSEDHERTPPVFKTPSKKVPSYQDQVNKKMQWAKNYAKYKKAKEENIAAISFNEIQNSHLGWSIPLISWMSIGFALLIFLDFNVLSPSVVQVNYSYEYMNSTNSTMVFFIESADRNNKVKFGEFAVDIKDVNKLNMAKPRVYNCEFSPIFNEQIYLSFNLLGKTSRVFNYQSTYTIFYLYFFILLLPIITLVTKGPNMVHIVSCYFISSIVLFVNIILSISLIA
;
A
#
# COMPACT_ATOMS: atom_id res chain seq x y z
N MET A 1 -29.08 52.36 -37.27
CA MET A 1 -29.98 52.58 -36.11
C MET A 1 -29.17 53.10 -34.96
N LYS A 2 -29.46 54.28 -34.38
CA LYS A 2 -28.79 54.73 -33.15
C LYS A 2 -29.19 53.85 -31.98
N LYS A 3 -28.21 53.23 -31.31
CA LYS A 3 -28.46 52.45 -30.11
C LYS A 3 -28.95 53.37 -28.96
N ASP A 4 -30.09 53.07 -28.37
CA ASP A 4 -30.62 53.82 -27.20
C ASP A 4 -30.05 53.23 -25.91
N TYR A 5 -28.92 53.79 -25.46
CA TYR A 5 -28.19 53.31 -24.30
C TYR A 5 -28.98 53.49 -22.98
N HIS A 6 -29.86 54.48 -22.88
CA HIS A 6 -30.72 54.64 -21.71
C HIS A 6 -31.73 53.48 -21.61
N LYS A 7 -32.29 53.08 -22.73
CA LYS A 7 -33.18 51.92 -22.82
C LYS A 7 -32.45 50.60 -22.49
N THR A 8 -31.17 50.48 -22.92
CA THR A 8 -30.36 49.30 -22.62
C THR A 8 -30.12 49.14 -21.13
N LEU A 9 -29.92 50.21 -20.39
CA LEU A 9 -29.79 50.19 -18.93
C LEU A 9 -31.13 50.24 -18.19
N GLY A 10 -32.25 50.41 -18.88
CA GLY A 10 -33.59 50.53 -18.28
C GLY A 10 -33.79 51.79 -17.44
N VAL A 11 -33.12 52.90 -17.84
CA VAL A 11 -33.20 54.18 -17.12
C VAL A 11 -33.80 55.27 -18.00
N SER A 12 -34.37 56.31 -17.36
CA SER A 12 -34.87 57.50 -18.05
C SER A 12 -33.73 58.29 -18.72
N LYS A 13 -34.03 59.00 -19.81
CA LYS A 13 -33.07 59.96 -20.44
C LYS A 13 -32.59 61.04 -19.53
N SER A 14 -33.37 61.37 -18.47
CA SER A 14 -33.04 62.35 -17.44
C SER A 14 -32.41 61.69 -16.18
N ALA A 15 -32.00 60.44 -16.25
CA ALA A 15 -31.44 59.73 -15.11
C ALA A 15 -30.09 60.34 -14.65
N SER A 16 -29.93 60.53 -13.35
CA SER A 16 -28.67 61.01 -12.77
C SER A 16 -27.55 59.96 -12.91
N LYS A 17 -26.29 60.42 -12.87
CA LYS A 17 -25.11 59.53 -12.92
C LYS A 17 -25.17 58.42 -11.85
N SER A 18 -25.74 58.72 -10.68
CA SER A 18 -25.91 57.73 -9.60
C SER A 18 -26.95 56.64 -9.95
N MET A 19 -28.04 57.04 -10.64
CA MET A 19 -29.06 56.07 -11.13
C MET A 19 -28.50 55.19 -12.22
N ILE A 20 -27.74 55.75 -13.18
CA ILE A 20 -27.07 55.02 -14.24
C ILE A 20 -26.10 54.01 -13.68
N LYS A 21 -25.28 54.40 -12.67
CA LYS A 21 -24.34 53.49 -11.99
C LYS A 21 -25.04 52.36 -11.23
N SER A 22 -26.18 52.67 -10.56
CA SER A 22 -26.96 51.66 -9.84
C SER A 22 -27.61 50.65 -10.76
N ALA A 23 -28.20 51.08 -11.90
CA ALA A 23 -28.77 50.25 -12.91
C ALA A 23 -27.73 49.33 -13.55
N TYR A 24 -26.54 49.88 -13.91
CA TYR A 24 -25.43 49.12 -14.40
C TYR A 24 -25.03 47.98 -13.44
N ARG A 25 -24.81 48.27 -12.14
CA ARG A 25 -24.45 47.25 -11.14
C ARG A 25 -25.44 46.12 -11.07
N LYS A 26 -26.73 46.42 -11.07
CA LYS A 26 -27.79 45.41 -11.01
C LYS A 26 -27.75 44.50 -12.24
N LEU A 27 -27.62 45.09 -13.45
CA LEU A 27 -27.59 44.30 -14.69
C LEU A 27 -26.28 43.50 -14.84
N ALA A 28 -25.13 44.13 -14.50
CA ALA A 28 -23.85 43.47 -14.53
C ALA A 28 -23.78 42.26 -13.60
N LEU A 29 -24.39 42.36 -12.40
CA LEU A 29 -24.47 41.25 -11.47
C LEU A 29 -25.42 40.10 -11.97
N LYS A 30 -26.52 40.49 -12.60
CA LYS A 30 -27.52 39.55 -13.16
C LYS A 30 -26.99 38.76 -14.33
N TYR A 31 -26.21 39.39 -15.20
CA TYR A 31 -25.69 38.80 -16.44
C TYR A 31 -24.18 38.53 -16.40
N HIS A 32 -23.60 38.44 -15.20
CA HIS A 32 -22.19 38.17 -15.03
C HIS A 32 -21.81 36.77 -15.57
N PRO A 33 -20.71 36.62 -16.33
CA PRO A 33 -20.33 35.35 -16.97
C PRO A 33 -20.08 34.20 -15.96
N ASP A 34 -19.71 34.53 -14.70
CA ASP A 34 -19.57 33.50 -13.65
C ASP A 34 -20.90 32.98 -13.13
N ARG A 35 -21.96 33.78 -13.21
CA ARG A 35 -23.28 33.44 -12.67
C ARG A 35 -24.25 32.97 -13.75
N ASN A 36 -24.09 33.45 -14.99
CA ASN A 36 -24.94 33.11 -16.11
C ASN A 36 -24.08 32.81 -17.35
N LYS A 37 -23.98 31.54 -17.67
CA LYS A 37 -23.12 31.00 -18.76
C LYS A 37 -23.82 30.92 -20.10
N THR A 38 -25.06 31.44 -20.23
CA THR A 38 -25.77 31.43 -21.51
C THR A 38 -25.19 32.44 -22.50
N LYS A 39 -25.26 32.12 -23.82
CA LYS A 39 -24.77 33.02 -24.87
C LYS A 39 -25.53 34.33 -24.92
N GLU A 40 -26.84 34.30 -24.62
CA GLU A 40 -27.75 35.42 -24.52
C GLU A 40 -27.33 36.38 -23.40
N ALA A 41 -27.00 35.81 -22.23
CA ALA A 41 -26.55 36.60 -21.08
C ALA A 41 -25.21 37.31 -21.39
N HIS A 42 -24.30 36.67 -22.08
CA HIS A 42 -23.04 37.27 -22.49
C HIS A 42 -23.27 38.43 -23.46
N ALA A 43 -24.15 38.30 -24.45
CA ALA A 43 -24.50 39.37 -25.38
C ALA A 43 -25.12 40.58 -24.68
N ILE A 44 -26.02 40.34 -23.69
CA ILE A 44 -26.63 41.38 -22.88
C ILE A 44 -25.57 42.06 -22.00
N PHE A 45 -24.67 41.30 -21.38
CA PHE A 45 -23.58 41.84 -20.53
C PHE A 45 -22.67 42.79 -21.33
N VAL A 46 -22.30 42.44 -22.59
CA VAL A 46 -21.53 43.31 -23.46
C VAL A 46 -22.29 44.57 -23.76
N SER A 47 -23.59 44.50 -24.11
CA SER A 47 -24.43 45.66 -24.39
C SER A 47 -24.61 46.59 -23.20
N VAL A 48 -24.72 46.03 -21.99
CA VAL A 48 -24.81 46.76 -20.71
C VAL A 48 -23.52 47.51 -20.40
N ASN A 49 -22.36 46.88 -20.64
CA ASN A 49 -21.05 47.52 -20.47
C ASN A 49 -20.85 48.69 -21.45
N GLU A 50 -21.23 48.46 -22.72
CA GLU A 50 -21.16 49.50 -23.77
C GLU A 50 -22.06 50.71 -23.41
N ALA A 51 -23.29 50.44 -22.94
CA ALA A 51 -24.23 51.49 -22.57
C ALA A 51 -23.73 52.28 -21.34
N TYR A 52 -23.14 51.62 -20.36
CA TYR A 52 -22.58 52.30 -19.20
C TYR A 52 -21.36 53.14 -19.55
N ALA A 53 -20.47 52.61 -20.34
CA ALA A 53 -19.29 53.34 -20.83
C ALA A 53 -19.71 54.64 -21.55
N TYR A 54 -20.71 54.55 -22.43
CA TYR A 54 -21.22 55.72 -23.15
C TYR A 54 -21.88 56.77 -22.27
N LEU A 55 -22.69 56.34 -21.28
CA LEU A 55 -23.47 57.24 -20.43
C LEU A 55 -22.68 57.78 -19.22
N SER A 56 -21.56 57.14 -18.87
CA SER A 56 -20.69 57.59 -17.78
C SER A 56 -19.66 58.66 -18.16
N GLU A 57 -19.39 58.79 -19.48
CA GLU A 57 -18.47 59.82 -20.03
C GLU A 57 -19.20 61.12 -20.28
N ASP A 58 -18.63 62.27 -19.80
CA ASP A 58 -19.07 63.58 -20.21
C ASP A 58 -18.66 63.82 -21.65
N HIS A 59 -19.66 64.02 -22.53
CA HIS A 59 -19.51 64.12 -23.99
C HIS A 59 -18.80 65.34 -24.52
N GLU A 60 -17.69 65.80 -23.88
CA GLU A 60 -16.86 66.88 -24.42
C GLU A 60 -15.43 66.47 -24.79
N ARG A 61 -15.13 65.19 -24.90
CA ARG A 61 -13.81 64.77 -25.34
C ARG A 61 -13.91 63.76 -26.49
N THR A 62 -13.16 64.05 -27.55
CA THR A 62 -12.85 63.16 -28.67
C THR A 62 -12.83 61.68 -28.25
N PRO A 63 -13.43 60.77 -29.05
CA PRO A 63 -13.47 59.34 -28.68
C PRO A 63 -12.03 58.92 -28.37
N PRO A 64 -11.80 58.35 -27.17
CA PRO A 64 -10.51 57.78 -26.93
C PRO A 64 -10.34 56.67 -27.96
N VAL A 65 -9.31 56.75 -28.77
CA VAL A 65 -8.81 55.62 -29.51
C VAL A 65 -8.52 54.55 -28.44
N PHE A 66 -9.42 53.60 -28.26
CA PHE A 66 -9.16 52.41 -27.49
C PHE A 66 -7.97 51.72 -28.15
N LYS A 67 -6.76 52.07 -27.72
CA LYS A 67 -5.65 51.15 -27.79
C LYS A 67 -6.09 49.99 -26.98
N THR A 68 -6.76 49.00 -27.62
CA THR A 68 -6.84 47.65 -27.07
C THR A 68 -5.44 47.36 -26.57
N PRO A 69 -5.20 47.18 -25.24
CA PRO A 69 -3.91 46.70 -24.84
C PRO A 69 -3.76 45.43 -25.65
N SER A 70 -2.83 45.44 -26.59
CA SER A 70 -2.45 44.28 -27.35
C SER A 70 -2.01 43.32 -26.24
N LYS A 71 -2.93 42.48 -25.74
CA LYS A 71 -2.56 41.29 -24.99
C LYS A 71 -1.70 40.56 -25.98
N LYS A 72 -0.37 40.75 -25.88
CA LYS A 72 0.58 39.89 -26.58
C LYS A 72 0.07 38.49 -26.32
N VAL A 73 -0.51 37.87 -27.34
CA VAL A 73 -0.91 36.46 -27.26
C VAL A 73 0.36 35.76 -26.81
N PRO A 74 0.38 35.12 -25.62
CA PRO A 74 1.61 34.56 -25.11
C PRO A 74 2.14 33.60 -26.16
N SER A 75 3.39 33.75 -26.52
CA SER A 75 4.08 32.85 -27.45
C SER A 75 3.81 31.42 -26.97
N TYR A 76 3.71 30.46 -27.89
CA TYR A 76 3.62 29.03 -27.54
C TYR A 76 4.66 28.65 -26.46
N GLN A 77 5.87 29.18 -26.59
CA GLN A 77 6.96 28.97 -25.64
C GLN A 77 6.63 29.52 -24.23
N ASP A 78 5.99 30.70 -24.17
CA ASP A 78 5.56 31.28 -22.87
C ASP A 78 4.47 30.45 -22.19
N GLN A 79 3.56 29.88 -22.99
CA GLN A 79 2.53 28.99 -22.48
C GLN A 79 3.13 27.70 -21.95
N VAL A 80 4.09 27.10 -22.66
CA VAL A 80 4.84 25.92 -22.24
C VAL A 80 5.63 26.21 -20.96
N ASN A 81 6.34 27.33 -20.91
CA ASN A 81 7.12 27.74 -19.74
C ASN A 81 6.24 27.97 -18.52
N LYS A 82 5.07 28.60 -18.68
CA LYS A 82 4.08 28.76 -17.59
C LYS A 82 3.56 27.41 -17.09
N LYS A 83 3.24 26.49 -18.00
CA LYS A 83 2.80 25.13 -17.62
C LYS A 83 3.89 24.38 -16.87
N MET A 84 5.14 24.47 -17.33
CA MET A 84 6.28 23.84 -16.63
C MET A 84 6.52 24.45 -15.25
N GLN A 85 6.46 25.79 -15.12
CA GLN A 85 6.58 26.45 -13.82
C GLN A 85 5.45 26.04 -12.88
N TRP A 86 4.22 26.01 -13.37
CA TRP A 86 3.08 25.54 -12.59
C TRP A 86 3.27 24.09 -12.12
N ALA A 87 3.71 23.19 -13.03
CA ALA A 87 3.97 21.79 -12.67
C ALA A 87 5.07 21.65 -11.60
N LYS A 88 6.16 22.43 -11.74
CA LYS A 88 7.23 22.48 -10.72
C LYS A 88 6.73 22.97 -9.36
N ASN A 89 5.93 24.02 -9.35
CA ASN A 89 5.37 24.58 -8.13
C ASN A 89 4.36 23.63 -7.48
N TYR A 90 3.53 22.97 -8.30
CA TYR A 90 2.59 21.95 -7.83
C TYR A 90 3.33 20.74 -7.25
N ALA A 91 4.40 20.27 -7.88
CA ALA A 91 5.23 19.18 -7.37
C ALA A 91 5.87 19.54 -6.01
N LYS A 92 6.38 20.76 -5.87
CA LYS A 92 6.91 21.28 -4.60
C LYS A 92 5.83 21.33 -3.50
N TYR A 93 4.66 21.86 -3.86
CA TYR A 93 3.52 21.92 -2.92
C TYR A 93 3.08 20.54 -2.47
N LYS A 94 2.96 19.60 -3.43
CA LYS A 94 2.58 18.20 -3.13
C LYS A 94 3.59 17.55 -2.19
N LYS A 95 4.89 17.71 -2.48
CA LYS A 95 5.97 17.18 -1.64
C LYS A 95 5.94 17.76 -0.22
N ALA A 96 5.81 19.08 -0.08
CA ALA A 96 5.72 19.73 1.22
C ALA A 96 4.49 19.29 2.02
N LYS A 97 3.35 19.06 1.33
CA LYS A 97 2.13 18.53 1.95
C LYS A 97 2.34 17.11 2.46
N GLU A 98 2.97 16.24 1.66
CA GLU A 98 3.29 14.86 2.05
C GLU A 98 4.25 14.83 3.25
N GLU A 99 5.29 15.66 3.24
CA GLU A 99 6.23 15.79 4.35
C GLU A 99 5.55 16.27 5.64
N ASN A 100 4.62 17.20 5.54
CA ASN A 100 3.88 17.71 6.69
C ASN A 100 2.93 16.64 7.27
N ILE A 101 2.21 15.91 6.41
CA ILE A 101 1.36 14.79 6.84
C ILE A 101 2.23 13.71 7.50
N ALA A 102 3.36 13.38 6.89
CA ALA A 102 4.29 12.41 7.45
C ALA A 102 4.83 12.84 8.83
N ALA A 103 5.15 14.13 9.01
CA ALA A 103 5.62 14.64 10.30
C ALA A 103 4.55 14.54 11.40
N ILE A 104 3.28 14.87 11.09
CA ILE A 104 2.16 14.75 12.02
C ILE A 104 1.96 13.30 12.42
N SER A 105 1.82 12.39 11.44
CA SER A 105 1.60 10.97 11.72
C SER A 105 2.78 10.32 12.45
N PHE A 106 4.01 10.73 12.16
CA PHE A 106 5.19 10.27 12.90
C PHE A 106 5.15 10.68 14.38
N ASN A 107 4.77 11.92 14.67
CA ASN A 107 4.63 12.39 16.04
C ASN A 107 3.50 11.66 16.79
N GLU A 108 2.38 11.39 16.11
CA GLU A 108 1.28 10.60 16.67
C GLU A 108 1.73 9.17 17.02
N ILE A 109 2.48 8.51 16.15
CA ILE A 109 3.05 7.17 16.41
C ILE A 109 4.00 7.23 17.62
N GLN A 110 4.93 8.18 17.64
CA GLN A 110 5.91 8.28 18.74
C GLN A 110 5.27 8.54 20.10
N ASN A 111 4.22 9.35 20.16
CA ASN A 111 3.51 9.68 21.38
C ASN A 111 2.47 8.62 21.80
N SER A 112 2.23 7.63 20.96
CA SER A 112 1.32 6.51 21.23
C SER A 112 2.06 5.32 21.81
N HIS A 113 1.31 4.34 22.32
CA HIS A 113 1.85 3.04 22.74
C HIS A 113 2.57 2.30 21.58
N LEU A 114 2.27 2.65 20.33
CA LEU A 114 2.91 2.08 19.15
C LEU A 114 4.39 2.47 19.06
N GLY A 115 4.78 3.65 19.56
CA GLY A 115 6.15 4.17 19.46
C GLY A 115 7.20 3.25 20.10
N TRP A 116 6.88 2.57 21.19
CA TRP A 116 7.79 1.62 21.84
C TRP A 116 7.50 0.15 21.48
N SER A 117 6.24 -0.20 21.19
CA SER A 117 5.85 -1.58 20.88
C SER A 117 6.32 -2.05 19.50
N ILE A 118 6.30 -1.18 18.49
CA ILE A 118 6.73 -1.52 17.13
C ILE A 118 8.19 -1.97 17.06
N PRO A 119 9.18 -1.25 17.62
CA PRO A 119 10.56 -1.73 17.67
C PRO A 119 10.69 -3.06 18.41
N LEU A 120 9.97 -3.25 19.51
CA LEU A 120 9.98 -4.50 20.26
C LEU A 120 9.48 -5.67 19.40
N ILE A 121 8.32 -5.53 18.76
CA ILE A 121 7.75 -6.53 17.84
C ILE A 121 8.72 -6.82 16.71
N SER A 122 9.37 -5.80 16.17
CA SER A 122 10.33 -5.93 15.08
C SER A 122 11.54 -6.78 15.48
N TRP A 123 12.13 -6.50 16.64
CA TRP A 123 13.26 -7.29 17.16
C TRP A 123 12.86 -8.70 17.53
N MET A 124 11.69 -8.90 18.13
CA MET A 124 11.17 -10.24 18.43
C MET A 124 10.96 -11.06 17.15
N SER A 125 10.41 -10.44 16.09
CA SER A 125 10.18 -11.11 14.81
C SER A 125 11.48 -11.54 14.14
N ILE A 126 12.49 -10.66 14.13
CA ILE A 126 13.80 -10.97 13.56
C ILE A 126 14.48 -12.07 14.38
N GLY A 127 14.41 -11.98 15.71
CA GLY A 127 14.94 -13.01 16.59
C GLY A 127 14.28 -14.37 16.36
N PHE A 128 12.96 -14.39 16.17
CA PHE A 128 12.21 -15.61 15.90
C PHE A 128 12.58 -16.20 14.52
N ALA A 129 12.67 -15.35 13.47
CA ALA A 129 13.15 -15.78 12.16
C ALA A 129 14.56 -16.39 12.21
N LEU A 130 15.47 -15.76 12.96
CA LEU A 130 16.83 -16.26 13.15
C LEU A 130 16.84 -17.60 13.88
N LEU A 131 16.00 -17.73 14.93
CA LEU A 131 15.91 -18.94 15.74
C LEU A 131 15.42 -20.12 14.91
N ILE A 132 14.35 -19.94 14.10
CA ILE A 132 13.86 -20.98 13.18
C ILE A 132 14.93 -21.30 12.10
N PHE A 133 15.63 -20.28 11.59
CA PHE A 133 16.67 -20.50 10.59
C PHE A 133 17.83 -21.34 11.17
N LEU A 134 18.25 -21.07 12.40
CA LEU A 134 19.29 -21.83 13.08
C LEU A 134 18.85 -23.28 13.35
N ASP A 135 17.62 -23.46 13.82
CA ASP A 135 17.06 -24.77 14.11
C ASP A 135 17.02 -25.68 12.88
N PHE A 136 16.62 -25.12 11.75
CA PHE A 136 16.45 -25.89 10.52
C PHE A 136 17.74 -26.08 9.71
N ASN A 137 18.59 -25.06 9.61
CA ASN A 137 19.71 -25.05 8.67
C ASN A 137 21.08 -25.26 9.33
N VAL A 138 21.23 -24.92 10.60
CA VAL A 138 22.55 -24.85 11.24
C VAL A 138 22.75 -25.94 12.28
N LEU A 139 21.74 -26.18 13.09
CA LEU A 139 21.82 -27.18 14.14
C LEU A 139 21.65 -28.59 13.60
N SER A 140 22.36 -29.53 14.18
CA SER A 140 22.24 -30.93 13.79
C SER A 140 20.95 -31.53 14.31
N PRO A 141 20.14 -32.19 13.47
CA PRO A 141 18.90 -32.81 13.88
C PRO A 141 19.13 -33.94 14.89
N SER A 142 18.22 -34.09 15.81
CA SER A 142 18.16 -35.29 16.68
C SER A 142 17.55 -36.45 15.89
N VAL A 143 18.15 -37.62 15.98
CA VAL A 143 17.75 -38.80 15.21
C VAL A 143 17.14 -39.82 16.17
N VAL A 144 15.89 -40.18 15.92
CA VAL A 144 15.19 -41.24 16.64
C VAL A 144 14.94 -42.42 15.70
N GLN A 145 15.39 -43.60 16.06
CA GLN A 145 15.13 -44.81 15.29
C GLN A 145 13.75 -45.35 15.61
N VAL A 146 12.96 -45.59 14.59
CA VAL A 146 11.59 -46.06 14.69
C VAL A 146 11.46 -47.38 13.94
N ASN A 147 11.05 -48.43 14.64
CA ASN A 147 10.61 -49.67 14.03
C ASN A 147 9.21 -49.48 13.48
N TYR A 148 9.01 -49.78 12.23
CA TYR A 148 7.97 -49.25 11.42
C TYR A 148 6.72 -50.14 11.30
N SER A 149 5.55 -49.51 11.48
CA SER A 149 4.31 -49.91 10.81
C SER A 149 3.65 -48.65 10.28
N TYR A 150 3.35 -48.57 8.97
CA TYR A 150 2.61 -47.44 8.46
C TYR A 150 1.20 -47.86 8.05
N GLU A 151 0.28 -46.98 8.35
CA GLU A 151 -1.06 -47.04 7.79
C GLU A 151 -1.24 -45.91 6.81
N TYR A 152 -1.56 -46.26 5.57
CA TYR A 152 -1.86 -45.27 4.53
C TYR A 152 -3.23 -44.67 4.77
N MET A 153 -3.35 -43.33 4.81
CA MET A 153 -4.62 -42.71 5.14
C MET A 153 -5.21 -41.79 4.10
N ASN A 154 -4.43 -41.08 3.31
CA ASN A 154 -5.02 -40.16 2.33
C ASN A 154 -4.07 -39.78 1.19
N SER A 155 -4.57 -39.66 -0.06
CA SER A 155 -3.83 -39.06 -1.16
C SER A 155 -4.51 -37.78 -1.60
N THR A 156 -3.81 -36.68 -1.52
CA THR A 156 -4.10 -35.47 -2.30
C THR A 156 -3.32 -35.54 -3.60
N ASN A 157 -3.62 -34.65 -4.57
CA ASN A 157 -3.04 -34.69 -5.92
C ASN A 157 -1.50 -34.72 -5.99
N SER A 158 -0.78 -34.47 -4.90
CA SER A 158 0.69 -34.39 -4.86
C SER A 158 1.34 -35.01 -3.64
N THR A 159 0.62 -35.31 -2.57
CA THR A 159 1.19 -35.79 -1.32
C THR A 159 0.47 -37.01 -0.78
N MET A 160 1.22 -37.93 -0.18
CA MET A 160 0.70 -39.06 0.58
C MET A 160 1.00 -38.85 2.06
N VAL A 161 0.02 -39.09 2.92
CA VAL A 161 0.16 -38.95 4.36
C VAL A 161 0.31 -40.33 5.00
N PHE A 162 1.33 -40.48 5.82
CA PHE A 162 1.62 -41.66 6.56
C PHE A 162 1.57 -41.36 8.06
N PHE A 163 1.03 -42.32 8.86
CA PHE A 163 1.21 -42.29 10.29
C PHE A 163 2.39 -43.19 10.67
N ILE A 164 3.26 -42.65 11.52
CA ILE A 164 4.39 -43.38 12.03
C ILE A 164 4.11 -43.71 13.52
N GLU A 165 4.09 -44.96 13.83
CA GLU A 165 3.92 -45.46 15.20
C GLU A 165 5.23 -46.14 15.61
N SER A 166 5.75 -45.80 16.80
CA SER A 166 6.89 -46.53 17.36
C SER A 166 6.45 -47.94 17.77
N ALA A 167 7.14 -48.94 17.24
CA ALA A 167 6.90 -50.33 17.55
C ALA A 167 7.57 -50.81 18.88
N ASP A 168 8.05 -49.91 19.70
CA ASP A 168 8.61 -50.28 20.98
C ASP A 168 7.50 -50.79 21.91
N ARG A 169 7.61 -52.03 22.34
CA ARG A 169 6.55 -52.79 23.05
C ARG A 169 6.04 -52.11 24.33
N ASN A 170 6.82 -51.19 24.89
CA ASN A 170 6.50 -50.50 26.13
C ASN A 170 6.11 -49.04 26.00
N ASN A 171 6.33 -48.39 24.84
CA ASN A 171 5.98 -47.01 24.61
C ASN A 171 5.48 -46.84 23.16
N LYS A 172 4.18 -46.91 22.95
CA LYS A 172 3.54 -46.53 21.71
C LYS A 172 3.56 -45.00 21.60
N VAL A 173 4.64 -44.46 21.09
CA VAL A 173 4.72 -43.03 20.78
C VAL A 173 4.21 -42.88 19.36
N LYS A 174 3.06 -42.20 19.20
CA LYS A 174 2.59 -41.75 17.89
C LYS A 174 3.43 -40.56 17.48
N PHE A 175 4.20 -40.71 16.44
CA PHE A 175 5.04 -39.63 15.89
C PHE A 175 4.29 -38.68 14.94
N GLY A 176 2.97 -38.70 14.93
CA GLY A 176 2.18 -37.80 14.13
C GLY A 176 2.09 -38.16 12.64
N GLU A 177 1.55 -37.21 11.88
CA GLU A 177 1.33 -37.37 10.46
C GLU A 177 2.59 -36.96 9.70
N PHE A 178 2.98 -37.77 8.71
CA PHE A 178 4.14 -37.49 7.86
C PHE A 178 3.70 -37.44 6.40
N ALA A 179 3.73 -36.26 5.79
CA ALA A 179 3.34 -36.06 4.39
C ALA A 179 4.53 -36.13 3.46
N VAL A 180 4.46 -37.00 2.46
CA VAL A 180 5.52 -37.24 1.48
C VAL A 180 5.05 -36.89 0.07
N ASP A 181 5.90 -36.27 -0.75
CA ASP A 181 5.65 -36.09 -2.16
C ASP A 181 5.50 -37.46 -2.86
N ILE A 182 4.52 -37.56 -3.76
CA ILE A 182 4.28 -38.80 -4.55
C ILE A 182 5.54 -39.31 -5.23
N LYS A 183 6.44 -38.43 -5.66
CA LYS A 183 7.72 -38.80 -6.28
C LYS A 183 8.64 -39.57 -5.31
N ASP A 184 8.56 -39.25 -4.01
CA ASP A 184 9.37 -39.85 -2.98
C ASP A 184 8.74 -41.14 -2.41
N VAL A 185 7.44 -41.35 -2.62
CA VAL A 185 6.73 -42.61 -2.26
C VAL A 185 7.36 -43.81 -2.97
N ASN A 186 7.76 -43.65 -4.21
CA ASN A 186 8.44 -44.73 -4.96
C ASN A 186 9.76 -45.14 -4.29
N LYS A 187 10.51 -44.18 -3.72
CA LYS A 187 11.75 -44.48 -2.97
C LYS A 187 11.44 -45.26 -1.70
N LEU A 188 10.40 -44.89 -0.98
CA LEU A 188 9.94 -45.58 0.22
C LEU A 188 9.48 -47.00 -0.08
N ASN A 189 8.68 -47.18 -1.13
CA ASN A 189 8.18 -48.50 -1.57
C ASN A 189 9.30 -49.42 -2.06
N MET A 190 10.35 -48.89 -2.71
CA MET A 190 11.51 -49.66 -3.12
C MET A 190 12.38 -50.10 -1.95
N ALA A 191 12.52 -49.23 -0.95
CA ALA A 191 13.40 -49.52 0.17
C ALA A 191 12.82 -50.56 1.13
N LYS A 192 11.49 -50.53 1.34
CA LYS A 192 10.79 -51.35 2.37
C LYS A 192 11.65 -51.62 3.64
N PRO A 193 12.27 -50.54 4.18
CA PRO A 193 13.17 -50.74 5.31
C PRO A 193 12.37 -51.16 6.55
N ARG A 194 12.98 -51.95 7.41
CA ARG A 194 12.41 -52.36 8.67
C ARG A 194 12.61 -51.25 9.75
N VAL A 195 13.58 -50.39 9.54
CA VAL A 195 13.96 -49.30 10.47
C VAL A 195 14.09 -48.05 9.72
N TYR A 196 13.43 -47.01 10.22
CA TYR A 196 13.54 -45.65 9.72
C TYR A 196 14.18 -44.75 10.79
N ASN A 197 14.91 -43.76 10.40
CA ASN A 197 15.41 -42.72 11.26
C ASN A 197 14.56 -41.47 11.06
N CYS A 198 13.81 -41.10 12.10
CA CYS A 198 13.08 -39.82 12.12
C CYS A 198 14.03 -38.75 12.60
N GLU A 199 14.22 -37.71 11.79
CA GLU A 199 15.07 -36.56 12.11
C GLU A 199 14.20 -35.42 12.61
N PHE A 200 14.46 -34.98 13.83
CA PHE A 200 13.72 -33.89 14.50
C PHE A 200 14.58 -32.67 14.64
N SER A 201 13.96 -31.50 14.56
CA SER A 201 14.64 -30.24 14.85
C SER A 201 15.03 -30.18 16.34
N PRO A 202 16.22 -29.65 16.65
CA PRO A 202 16.73 -29.69 18.02
C PRO A 202 16.03 -28.74 18.99
N ILE A 203 15.48 -27.61 18.52
CA ILE A 203 14.82 -26.59 19.36
C ILE A 203 13.32 -26.84 19.45
N PHE A 204 12.64 -26.97 18.31
CA PHE A 204 11.17 -27.09 18.27
C PHE A 204 10.69 -28.53 18.28
N ASN A 205 11.60 -29.49 18.17
CA ASN A 205 11.30 -30.94 18.17
C ASN A 205 10.31 -31.33 17.04
N GLU A 206 10.34 -30.59 15.93
CA GLU A 206 9.54 -30.83 14.75
C GLU A 206 10.15 -31.93 13.90
N GLN A 207 9.35 -32.85 13.40
CA GLN A 207 9.81 -33.89 12.50
C GLN A 207 10.03 -33.34 11.08
N ILE A 208 11.31 -33.29 10.67
CA ILE A 208 11.71 -32.65 9.42
C ILE A 208 11.92 -33.69 8.32
N TYR A 209 12.71 -34.71 8.59
CA TYR A 209 13.09 -35.73 7.63
C TYR A 209 12.83 -37.14 8.11
N LEU A 210 12.55 -38.01 7.15
CA LEU A 210 12.59 -39.45 7.32
C LEU A 210 13.80 -39.96 6.54
N SER A 211 14.78 -40.54 7.22
CA SER A 211 15.96 -41.10 6.56
C SER A 211 15.99 -42.64 6.68
N PHE A 212 16.42 -43.29 5.61
CA PHE A 212 16.49 -44.73 5.51
C PHE A 212 17.61 -45.17 4.54
N ASN A 213 18.03 -46.42 4.65
CA ASN A 213 19.05 -46.93 3.77
C ASN A 213 18.41 -47.58 2.51
N LEU A 214 18.74 -47.05 1.35
CA LEU A 214 18.33 -47.55 0.05
C LEU A 214 19.56 -47.99 -0.72
N LEU A 215 19.73 -49.31 -0.98
CA LEU A 215 20.84 -49.85 -1.74
C LEU A 215 22.23 -49.41 -1.26
N GLY A 216 22.43 -49.33 0.04
CA GLY A 216 23.69 -48.88 0.65
C GLY A 216 23.92 -47.38 0.71
N LYS A 217 22.93 -46.56 0.27
CA LYS A 217 22.97 -45.11 0.36
C LYS A 217 21.86 -44.63 1.29
N THR A 218 22.16 -43.64 2.16
CA THR A 218 21.17 -42.99 2.98
C THR A 218 20.33 -42.07 2.10
N SER A 219 19.03 -42.38 2.03
CA SER A 219 18.03 -41.52 1.38
C SER A 219 17.25 -40.77 2.42
N ARG A 220 16.94 -39.52 2.15
CA ARG A 220 16.14 -38.62 3.00
C ARG A 220 14.88 -38.19 2.25
N VAL A 221 13.79 -38.15 2.97
CA VAL A 221 12.50 -37.66 2.47
C VAL A 221 12.00 -36.59 3.41
N PHE A 222 11.58 -35.45 2.86
CA PHE A 222 11.13 -34.31 3.62
C PHE A 222 9.67 -34.47 4.05
N ASN A 223 9.34 -34.01 5.27
CA ASN A 223 7.98 -33.95 5.75
C ASN A 223 7.29 -32.66 5.27
N TYR A 224 6.41 -32.78 4.30
CA TYR A 224 5.65 -31.64 3.76
C TYR A 224 4.59 -31.10 4.73
N GLN A 225 4.30 -31.79 5.80
CA GLN A 225 3.36 -31.32 6.86
C GLN A 225 4.07 -30.57 7.97
N SER A 226 5.40 -30.59 8.01
CA SER A 226 6.18 -29.78 8.95
C SER A 226 5.96 -28.29 8.73
N THR A 227 5.94 -27.52 9.82
CA THR A 227 5.89 -26.05 9.79
C THR A 227 7.01 -25.44 8.96
N TYR A 228 8.15 -26.12 8.81
CA TYR A 228 9.24 -25.68 7.97
C TYR A 228 8.91 -25.62 6.46
N THR A 229 7.88 -26.32 6.01
CA THR A 229 7.38 -26.22 4.63
C THR A 229 6.87 -24.79 4.35
N ILE A 230 6.24 -24.19 5.34
CA ILE A 230 5.66 -22.85 5.24
C ILE A 230 6.71 -21.79 5.60
N PHE A 231 7.76 -22.18 6.33
CA PHE A 231 8.78 -21.26 6.83
C PHE A 231 9.41 -20.40 5.72
N TYR A 232 9.77 -20.98 4.59
CA TYR A 232 10.36 -20.21 3.50
C TYR A 232 9.44 -19.12 2.96
N LEU A 233 8.13 -19.36 2.97
CA LEU A 233 7.15 -18.36 2.60
C LEU A 233 7.10 -17.22 3.65
N TYR A 234 7.10 -17.57 4.92
CA TYR A 234 7.00 -16.60 6.01
C TYR A 234 8.33 -15.94 6.36
N PHE A 235 9.46 -16.52 6.03
CA PHE A 235 10.78 -16.00 6.33
C PHE A 235 10.95 -14.56 5.87
N PHE A 236 10.60 -14.26 4.62
CA PHE A 236 10.67 -12.92 4.07
C PHE A 236 9.71 -11.96 4.78
N ILE A 237 8.53 -12.43 5.17
CA ILE A 237 7.56 -11.63 5.93
C ILE A 237 8.10 -11.28 7.31
N LEU A 238 8.75 -12.24 7.99
CA LEU A 238 9.38 -12.01 9.29
C LEU A 238 10.56 -11.05 9.25
N LEU A 239 11.20 -10.89 8.10
CA LEU A 239 12.28 -9.91 7.92
C LEU A 239 11.79 -8.51 7.51
N LEU A 240 10.54 -8.35 7.07
CA LEU A 240 9.98 -7.05 6.71
C LEU A 240 10.11 -5.97 7.81
N PRO A 241 10.04 -6.30 9.11
CA PRO A 241 10.25 -5.32 10.17
C PRO A 241 11.62 -4.65 10.18
N ILE A 242 12.62 -5.18 9.48
CA ILE A 242 13.90 -4.49 9.29
C ILE A 242 13.67 -3.11 8.69
N ILE A 243 12.67 -2.97 7.82
CA ILE A 243 12.31 -1.68 7.21
C ILE A 243 11.94 -0.66 8.30
N THR A 244 11.21 -1.06 9.34
CA THR A 244 10.84 -0.15 10.44
C THR A 244 12.03 0.27 11.29
N LEU A 245 13.04 -0.58 11.40
CA LEU A 245 14.26 -0.31 12.18
C LEU A 245 15.26 0.56 11.40
N VAL A 246 15.32 0.39 10.08
CA VAL A 246 16.24 1.11 9.19
C VAL A 246 15.69 2.48 8.79
N THR A 247 14.41 2.55 8.43
CA THR A 247 13.76 3.80 8.06
C THR A 247 13.40 4.59 9.32
N LYS A 248 14.17 5.61 9.64
CA LYS A 248 13.89 6.50 10.78
C LYS A 248 13.40 7.84 10.28
N GLY A 249 12.54 8.48 11.07
CA GLY A 249 12.07 9.84 10.82
C GLY A 249 10.71 9.94 10.11
N PRO A 250 10.24 11.16 9.89
CA PRO A 250 8.89 11.42 9.38
C PRO A 250 8.81 11.22 7.86
N ASN A 251 8.87 9.97 7.42
CA ASN A 251 8.68 9.63 6.02
C ASN A 251 7.55 8.61 5.85
N MET A 252 6.90 8.63 4.68
CA MET A 252 5.75 7.77 4.41
C MET A 252 6.09 6.27 4.46
N VAL A 253 7.32 5.89 4.07
CA VAL A 253 7.76 4.48 4.12
C VAL A 253 7.78 3.99 5.57
N HIS A 254 8.34 4.79 6.49
CA HIS A 254 8.38 4.45 7.90
C HIS A 254 6.97 4.33 8.50
N ILE A 255 6.09 5.29 8.20
CA ILE A 255 4.71 5.30 8.72
C ILE A 255 3.92 4.08 8.23
N VAL A 256 3.97 3.79 6.92
CA VAL A 256 3.33 2.62 6.34
C VAL A 256 3.89 1.33 6.94
N SER A 257 5.21 1.23 7.10
CA SER A 257 5.83 0.07 7.72
C SER A 257 5.40 -0.12 9.18
N CYS A 258 5.26 0.96 9.94
CA CYS A 258 4.77 0.88 11.32
C CYS A 258 3.35 0.33 11.43
N TYR A 259 2.42 0.81 10.63
CA TYR A 259 1.02 0.40 10.73
C TYR A 259 0.74 -0.96 10.10
N PHE A 260 1.20 -1.17 8.86
CA PHE A 260 0.84 -2.38 8.10
C PHE A 260 1.80 -3.54 8.35
N ILE A 261 3.10 -3.31 8.25
CA ILE A 261 4.08 -4.39 8.37
C ILE A 261 4.06 -4.96 9.78
N SER A 262 4.07 -4.11 10.82
CA SER A 262 4.06 -4.59 12.21
C SER A 262 2.80 -5.38 12.55
N SER A 263 1.62 -4.99 12.04
CA SER A 263 0.38 -5.74 12.26
C SER A 263 0.39 -7.10 11.57
N ILE A 264 0.84 -7.18 10.32
CA ILE A 264 0.96 -8.43 9.57
C ILE A 264 1.97 -9.36 10.26
N VAL A 265 3.11 -8.82 10.63
CA VAL A 265 4.19 -9.58 11.27
C VAL A 265 3.77 -10.10 12.64
N LEU A 266 3.05 -9.31 13.42
CA LEU A 266 2.51 -9.77 14.71
C LEU A 266 1.55 -10.95 14.51
N PHE A 267 0.65 -10.86 13.54
CA PHE A 267 -0.28 -11.92 13.21
C PHE A 267 0.44 -13.22 12.78
N VAL A 268 1.45 -13.09 11.91
CA VAL A 268 2.28 -14.22 11.45
C VAL A 268 3.04 -14.85 12.62
N ASN A 269 3.64 -14.05 13.51
CA ASN A 269 4.33 -14.57 14.71
C ASN A 269 3.38 -15.35 15.62
N ILE A 270 2.16 -14.90 15.81
CA ILE A 270 1.15 -15.61 16.62
C ILE A 270 0.80 -16.96 15.97
N ILE A 271 0.52 -16.99 14.67
CA ILE A 271 0.20 -18.23 13.95
C ILE A 271 1.35 -19.22 14.05
N LEU A 272 2.58 -18.80 13.77
CA LEU A 272 3.75 -19.67 13.84
C LEU A 272 4.02 -20.17 15.27
N SER A 273 3.82 -19.31 16.28
CA SER A 273 3.97 -19.74 17.68
C SER A 273 2.94 -20.79 18.07
N ILE A 274 1.69 -20.66 17.64
CA ILE A 274 0.65 -21.66 17.87
C ILE A 274 1.00 -22.97 17.13
N SER A 275 1.42 -22.88 15.86
CA SER A 275 1.78 -24.04 15.05
C SER A 275 2.98 -24.82 15.59
N LEU A 276 3.92 -24.16 16.27
CA LEU A 276 5.11 -24.81 16.86
C LEU A 276 4.86 -25.41 18.26
N ILE A 277 3.77 -25.01 18.93
CA ILE A 277 3.40 -25.52 20.27
C ILE A 277 2.35 -26.65 20.17
N ALA A 278 1.54 -26.65 19.11
CA ALA A 278 0.51 -27.64 18.84
C ALA A 278 1.09 -28.95 18.30
#